data_d98474d49f47e81e8e9146f160273af7
#
_entry.id   d98474d49f47e81e8e9146f160273af7
#
_cell.length_a   1.000
_cell.length_b   1.000
_cell.length_c   1.000
_cell.angle_alpha   90.00
_cell.angle_beta   90.00
_cell.angle_gamma   90.00
#
_symmetry.space_group_name_H-M   'P 1'
#
loop_
_entity.id
_entity.type
_entity.pdbx_description
1 polymer ?
#
loop_
_entity_poly.entity_id
_entity_poly.type
_entity_poly.pdbx_seq_one_letter_code
_entity_poly.pdbx_strand_id
1 'polypeptide(L)'
;MLRRKFFGNLIAGSAMTPLAGVAQLSPPQAGQEPYVERPVAGQPHRGKVLLAVQAHSDDVPLMAAGTVAKLIDEGYTGYLVRATNDDMGDSPGLGTAGTIGENVLGNERDTAEVARALGCKRHFDLNYRNHRMADVSLNEVICRLILIIRLVRADTVIGWDPWGHDEENPDHSMIARAVEAACWMAGRAHDYPEQFAAGLKPKEVQDKYYFARRPEITRVVDISAQVDKKVDANRANQAKGPGGHLGSRLRASLAKRNLRLPLLGSDDATADRNYIKEFVLRENRELGNKYGVEYAEVFHYIPAGAAGADMDPRVAAYVKEHAVPLK
;
A
#
# COMPACT_ATOMS: atom_id res chain seq x y z
N MET A 1 -1.66 -46.38 17.17
CA MET A 1 -1.35 -47.03 15.88
C MET A 1 -2.40 -46.68 14.87
N LEU A 2 -2.05 -45.81 13.90
CA LEU A 2 -2.61 -45.75 12.54
C LEU A 2 -2.03 -44.55 11.83
N ARG A 3 -0.92 -44.78 11.13
CA ARG A 3 -0.36 -43.82 10.17
C ARG A 3 -1.25 -43.85 8.92
N ARG A 4 -1.92 -42.77 8.60
CA ARG A 4 -2.64 -42.57 7.34
C ARG A 4 -1.69 -42.13 6.24
N LYS A 5 -1.71 -42.89 5.18
CA LYS A 5 -1.02 -42.65 3.91
C LYS A 5 -1.55 -41.39 3.25
N PHE A 6 -0.62 -40.50 2.91
CA PHE A 6 -0.87 -39.36 2.01
C PHE A 6 -0.11 -39.61 0.71
N PHE A 7 -0.73 -40.28 -0.22
CA PHE A 7 -0.33 -40.26 -1.64
C PHE A 7 -1.52 -40.65 -2.51
N GLY A 8 -1.87 -39.81 -3.44
CA GLY A 8 -2.74 -40.11 -4.55
C GLY A 8 -3.49 -38.91 -5.06
N ASN A 9 -2.92 -38.19 -6.04
CA ASN A 9 -3.50 -37.99 -7.36
C ASN A 9 -2.67 -36.94 -8.11
N LEU A 10 -1.74 -37.42 -8.91
CA LEU A 10 -1.19 -36.67 -10.04
C LEU A 10 -2.13 -36.85 -11.22
N ILE A 11 -2.70 -35.77 -11.72
CA ILE A 11 -3.41 -35.74 -12.99
C ILE A 11 -2.64 -34.87 -13.98
N ALA A 12 -2.48 -35.48 -15.12
CA ALA A 12 -1.90 -35.17 -16.39
C ALA A 12 -1.78 -33.72 -16.82
N GLY A 13 -0.72 -33.49 -17.54
CA GLY A 13 -0.20 -32.27 -18.10
C GLY A 13 -1.12 -31.48 -19.00
N SER A 14 -0.91 -30.17 -18.88
CA SER A 14 -1.13 -29.22 -19.95
C SER A 14 0.18 -28.49 -20.16
N ALA A 15 0.67 -28.53 -21.39
CA ALA A 15 1.89 -27.87 -21.82
C ALA A 15 1.70 -26.34 -21.64
N MET A 16 2.37 -25.76 -20.67
CA MET A 16 2.51 -24.31 -20.53
C MET A 16 3.76 -23.88 -21.29
N THR A 17 3.54 -23.08 -22.33
CA THR A 17 4.58 -22.26 -22.98
C THR A 17 5.29 -21.40 -21.92
N PRO A 18 6.63 -21.31 -21.94
CA PRO A 18 7.32 -20.47 -20.98
C PRO A 18 7.08 -19.00 -21.34
N LEU A 19 6.36 -18.30 -20.49
CA LEU A 19 6.39 -16.84 -20.45
C LEU A 19 7.80 -16.38 -20.06
N ALA A 20 8.39 -15.56 -20.93
CA ALA A 20 9.73 -15.03 -20.77
C ALA A 20 9.89 -14.30 -19.43
N GLY A 21 10.86 -14.76 -18.64
CA GLY A 21 11.73 -14.00 -17.77
C GLY A 21 11.10 -13.00 -16.79
N VAL A 22 10.33 -13.47 -15.80
CA VAL A 22 10.31 -12.76 -14.51
C VAL A 22 11.45 -13.39 -13.68
N ALA A 23 12.56 -12.68 -13.55
CA ALA A 23 13.62 -13.08 -12.65
C ALA A 23 13.02 -13.21 -11.24
N GLN A 24 13.01 -14.41 -10.68
CA GLN A 24 12.74 -14.64 -9.27
C GLN A 24 13.82 -13.92 -8.47
N LEU A 25 13.49 -12.73 -7.97
CA LEU A 25 14.38 -12.02 -7.07
C LEU A 25 14.35 -12.75 -5.72
N SER A 26 15.47 -13.36 -5.36
CA SER A 26 15.70 -13.83 -4.00
C SER A 26 15.49 -12.67 -3.03
N PRO A 27 15.00 -12.90 -1.80
CA PRO A 27 14.91 -11.82 -0.82
C PRO A 27 16.31 -11.18 -0.66
N PRO A 28 16.40 -9.85 -0.62
CA PRO A 28 17.68 -9.16 -0.53
C PRO A 28 18.40 -9.56 0.75
N GLN A 29 19.70 -9.84 0.63
CA GLN A 29 20.57 -10.05 1.78
C GLN A 29 20.95 -8.70 2.39
N ALA A 30 21.18 -8.66 3.69
CA ALA A 30 21.61 -7.45 4.40
C ALA A 30 22.85 -6.85 3.70
N GLY A 31 22.76 -5.56 3.31
CA GLY A 31 23.81 -4.86 2.57
C GLY A 31 23.64 -4.85 1.04
N GLN A 32 22.57 -5.43 0.49
CA GLN A 32 22.28 -5.36 -0.94
C GLN A 32 21.58 -4.04 -1.27
N GLU A 33 22.01 -3.37 -2.36
CA GLU A 33 21.33 -2.18 -2.88
C GLU A 33 19.87 -2.50 -3.24
N PRO A 34 18.92 -1.61 -2.93
CA PRO A 34 17.52 -1.84 -3.24
C PRO A 34 17.29 -1.88 -4.75
N TYR A 35 16.35 -2.72 -5.16
CA TYR A 35 15.94 -2.74 -6.57
C TYR A 35 15.14 -1.47 -6.92
N VAL A 36 15.55 -0.77 -7.97
CA VAL A 36 14.84 0.40 -8.50
C VAL A 36 13.81 -0.06 -9.53
N GLU A 37 12.54 -0.02 -9.12
CA GLU A 37 11.39 -0.34 -9.96
C GLU A 37 11.00 0.87 -10.81
N ARG A 38 11.22 0.77 -12.12
CA ARG A 38 10.90 1.83 -13.08
C ARG A 38 9.53 1.60 -13.72
N PRO A 39 8.89 2.65 -14.27
CA PRO A 39 7.65 2.50 -15.04
C PRO A 39 7.82 1.56 -16.22
N VAL A 40 6.81 0.73 -16.47
CA VAL A 40 6.76 -0.19 -17.60
C VAL A 40 5.67 0.24 -18.57
N ALA A 41 6.02 0.32 -19.85
CA ALA A 41 5.06 0.74 -20.88
C ALA A 41 3.91 -0.28 -21.07
N GLY A 42 2.73 0.22 -21.40
CA GLY A 42 1.55 -0.60 -21.63
C GLY A 42 0.82 -0.96 -20.30
N GLN A 43 0.17 -2.11 -20.28
CA GLN A 43 -0.58 -2.60 -19.12
C GLN A 43 -0.11 -4.01 -18.73
N PRO A 44 1.14 -4.18 -18.27
CA PRO A 44 1.71 -5.49 -17.96
C PRO A 44 0.98 -6.21 -16.82
N HIS A 45 0.24 -5.46 -15.99
CA HIS A 45 -0.47 -5.98 -14.83
C HIS A 45 -1.99 -6.08 -15.05
N ARG A 46 -2.46 -6.02 -16.31
CA ARG A 46 -3.90 -6.11 -16.61
C ARG A 46 -4.51 -7.38 -15.99
N GLY A 47 -5.61 -7.18 -15.26
CA GLY A 47 -6.34 -8.25 -14.57
C GLY A 47 -5.88 -8.51 -13.13
N LYS A 48 -4.77 -7.92 -12.68
CA LYS A 48 -4.35 -7.95 -11.28
C LYS A 48 -5.11 -6.91 -10.44
N VAL A 49 -5.19 -7.16 -9.14
CA VAL A 49 -5.89 -6.31 -8.17
C VAL A 49 -4.91 -5.84 -7.10
N LEU A 50 -4.90 -4.53 -6.86
CA LEU A 50 -4.13 -3.85 -5.82
C LEU A 50 -5.06 -3.42 -4.68
N LEU A 51 -4.67 -3.71 -3.45
CA LEU A 51 -5.31 -3.22 -2.23
C LEU A 51 -4.32 -2.38 -1.43
N ALA A 52 -4.52 -1.06 -1.38
CA ALA A 52 -3.79 -0.17 -0.50
C ALA A 52 -4.52 -0.05 0.84
N VAL A 53 -3.81 -0.23 1.95
CA VAL A 53 -4.38 -0.21 3.31
C VAL A 53 -3.67 0.84 4.14
N GLN A 54 -4.44 1.74 4.71
CA GLN A 54 -3.98 2.84 5.56
C GLN A 54 -4.72 2.84 6.90
N ALA A 55 -4.05 3.30 7.94
CA ALA A 55 -4.67 3.54 9.24
C ALA A 55 -5.54 4.82 9.18
N HIS A 56 -4.96 5.87 8.63
CA HIS A 56 -5.52 7.22 8.55
C HIS A 56 -5.62 7.70 7.09
N SER A 57 -6.38 8.77 6.87
CA SER A 57 -6.66 9.29 5.53
C SER A 57 -5.44 9.84 4.78
N ASP A 58 -4.35 10.15 5.48
CA ASP A 58 -3.12 10.75 4.93
C ASP A 58 -1.97 9.77 4.69
N ASP A 59 -2.03 8.54 5.20
CA ASP A 59 -0.90 7.59 5.10
C ASP A 59 -0.54 7.26 3.64
N VAL A 60 -1.52 6.78 2.85
CA VAL A 60 -1.28 6.46 1.44
C VAL A 60 -0.92 7.69 0.63
N PRO A 61 -1.61 8.85 0.75
CA PRO A 61 -1.20 10.10 0.11
C PRO A 61 0.27 10.44 0.31
N LEU A 62 0.78 10.32 1.54
CA LEU A 62 2.15 10.64 1.89
C LEU A 62 3.14 9.56 1.45
N MET A 63 2.85 8.30 1.77
CA MET A 63 3.84 7.22 1.72
C MET A 63 3.86 6.45 0.40
N ALA A 64 2.71 6.31 -0.30
CA ALA A 64 2.58 5.35 -1.40
C ALA A 64 1.72 5.79 -2.58
N ALA A 65 1.23 7.04 -2.60
CA ALA A 65 0.29 7.49 -3.65
C ALA A 65 0.86 7.38 -5.06
N GLY A 66 2.14 7.68 -5.23
CA GLY A 66 2.82 7.55 -6.52
C GLY A 66 2.88 6.11 -7.00
N THR A 67 3.22 5.18 -6.10
CA THR A 67 3.27 3.74 -6.39
C THR A 67 1.89 3.18 -6.69
N VAL A 68 0.87 3.54 -5.89
CA VAL A 68 -0.52 3.13 -6.16
C VAL A 68 -0.96 3.61 -7.55
N ALA A 69 -0.73 4.89 -7.87
CA ALA A 69 -1.07 5.44 -9.16
C ALA A 69 -0.30 4.77 -10.32
N LYS A 70 1.01 4.51 -10.15
CA LYS A 70 1.84 3.81 -11.13
C LYS A 70 1.30 2.41 -11.42
N LEU A 71 1.04 1.62 -10.39
CA LEU A 71 0.55 0.26 -10.57
C LEU A 71 -0.84 0.24 -11.25
N ILE A 72 -1.72 1.22 -10.94
CA ILE A 72 -3.01 1.36 -11.63
C ILE A 72 -2.81 1.73 -13.11
N ASP A 73 -1.91 2.66 -13.42
CA ASP A 73 -1.56 3.03 -14.81
C ASP A 73 -1.01 1.83 -15.58
N GLU A 74 -0.30 0.92 -14.91
CA GLU A 74 0.24 -0.33 -15.46
C GLU A 74 -0.79 -1.47 -15.52
N GLY A 75 -2.07 -1.22 -15.20
CA GLY A 75 -3.20 -2.13 -15.44
C GLY A 75 -3.81 -2.80 -14.21
N TYR A 76 -3.36 -2.49 -13.00
CA TYR A 76 -4.03 -2.95 -11.80
C TYR A 76 -5.41 -2.32 -11.63
N THR A 77 -6.36 -3.09 -11.10
CA THR A 77 -7.57 -2.53 -10.51
C THR A 77 -7.29 -2.19 -9.05
N GLY A 78 -7.25 -0.89 -8.72
CA GLY A 78 -6.92 -0.40 -7.38
C GLY A 78 -8.11 -0.32 -6.45
N TYR A 79 -7.89 -0.65 -5.18
CA TYR A 79 -8.81 -0.44 -4.06
C TYR A 79 -8.06 0.18 -2.88
N LEU A 80 -8.76 0.99 -2.07
CA LEU A 80 -8.22 1.63 -0.87
C LEU A 80 -9.01 1.16 0.35
N VAL A 81 -8.32 0.88 1.46
CA VAL A 81 -8.94 0.65 2.79
C VAL A 81 -8.41 1.70 3.74
N ARG A 82 -9.32 2.37 4.47
CA ARG A 82 -9.01 3.19 5.63
C ARG A 82 -9.51 2.49 6.89
N ALA A 83 -8.63 2.32 7.89
CA ALA A 83 -8.98 1.60 9.10
C ALA A 83 -9.74 2.47 10.10
N THR A 84 -9.24 3.67 10.41
CA THR A 84 -9.90 4.56 11.36
C THR A 84 -10.80 5.57 10.67
N ASN A 85 -11.69 6.18 11.44
CA ASN A 85 -12.56 7.27 10.98
C ASN A 85 -11.93 8.66 11.16
N ASP A 86 -10.69 8.72 11.66
CA ASP A 86 -9.94 9.95 11.92
C ASP A 86 -10.66 10.95 12.85
N ASP A 87 -11.52 10.47 13.75
CA ASP A 87 -12.35 11.30 14.64
C ASP A 87 -11.52 12.21 15.57
N MET A 88 -10.32 11.77 15.95
CA MET A 88 -9.40 12.48 16.82
C MET A 88 -8.21 13.07 16.07
N GLY A 89 -8.15 12.88 14.74
CA GLY A 89 -7.07 13.42 13.94
C GLY A 89 -7.17 14.93 13.84
N ASP A 90 -6.12 15.63 14.23
CA ASP A 90 -5.93 17.03 13.95
C ASP A 90 -4.66 17.24 13.12
N SER A 91 -4.71 18.20 12.24
CA SER A 91 -3.51 18.64 11.51
C SER A 91 -3.08 19.99 12.05
N PRO A 92 -1.84 20.10 12.57
CA PRO A 92 -1.30 21.39 12.97
C PRO A 92 -1.42 22.41 11.83
N GLY A 93 -2.17 23.48 12.05
CA GLY A 93 -2.39 24.53 11.06
C GLY A 93 -3.65 24.40 10.20
N LEU A 94 -4.30 23.25 10.16
CA LEU A 94 -5.64 23.11 9.56
C LEU A 94 -6.74 23.42 10.58
N GLY A 95 -6.44 23.30 11.87
CA GLY A 95 -7.32 23.54 12.99
C GLY A 95 -8.64 22.81 12.81
N THR A 96 -8.88 21.78 13.54
CA THR A 96 -10.23 21.23 13.68
C THR A 96 -11.07 22.30 14.37
N ALA A 97 -11.61 23.22 13.60
CA ALA A 97 -12.55 24.21 14.11
C ALA A 97 -13.94 23.59 14.32
N GLY A 98 -14.08 22.28 14.06
CA GLY A 98 -15.34 21.57 14.07
C GLY A 98 -15.51 20.59 15.22
N THR A 99 -16.67 19.97 15.24
CA THR A 99 -16.99 18.86 16.13
C THR A 99 -16.28 17.56 15.65
N ILE A 100 -16.17 16.56 16.52
CA ILE A 100 -15.70 15.23 16.17
C ILE A 100 -16.46 14.67 14.94
N GLY A 101 -17.78 14.88 14.89
CA GLY A 101 -18.60 14.44 13.76
C GLY A 101 -18.25 15.12 12.44
N GLU A 102 -18.02 16.43 12.45
CA GLU A 102 -17.55 17.16 11.25
C GLU A 102 -16.18 16.69 10.79
N ASN A 103 -15.29 16.36 11.73
CA ASN A 103 -13.98 15.82 11.41
C ASN A 103 -14.11 14.43 10.72
N VAL A 104 -14.94 13.53 11.25
CA VAL A 104 -15.23 12.23 10.62
C VAL A 104 -15.75 12.40 9.20
N LEU A 105 -16.77 13.24 9.01
CA LEU A 105 -17.37 13.49 7.68
C LEU A 105 -16.39 14.16 6.72
N GLY A 106 -15.52 15.03 7.22
CA GLY A 106 -14.44 15.65 6.44
C GLY A 106 -13.48 14.59 5.90
N ASN A 107 -12.97 13.75 6.78
CA ASN A 107 -12.02 12.69 6.42
C ASN A 107 -12.65 11.60 5.53
N GLU A 108 -13.95 11.32 5.67
CA GLU A 108 -14.67 10.41 4.78
C GLU A 108 -14.72 10.97 3.34
N ARG A 109 -15.07 12.24 3.17
CA ARG A 109 -15.05 12.91 1.85
C ARG A 109 -13.65 12.94 1.26
N ASP A 110 -12.65 13.30 2.07
CA ASP A 110 -11.27 13.38 1.63
C ASP A 110 -10.74 12.01 1.18
N THR A 111 -11.06 10.93 1.90
CA THR A 111 -10.69 9.56 1.51
C THR A 111 -11.33 9.17 0.16
N ALA A 112 -12.58 9.54 -0.08
CA ALA A 112 -13.24 9.31 -1.36
C ALA A 112 -12.53 10.05 -2.50
N GLU A 113 -12.17 11.32 -2.28
CA GLU A 113 -11.45 12.14 -3.26
C GLU A 113 -10.00 11.64 -3.49
N VAL A 114 -9.30 11.20 -2.45
CA VAL A 114 -7.99 10.54 -2.56
C VAL A 114 -8.10 9.30 -3.44
N ALA A 115 -9.07 8.41 -3.16
CA ALA A 115 -9.28 7.21 -3.95
C ALA A 115 -9.55 7.55 -5.44
N ARG A 116 -10.33 8.59 -5.70
CA ARG A 116 -10.61 9.09 -7.06
C ARG A 116 -9.36 9.65 -7.74
N ALA A 117 -8.57 10.46 -7.04
CA ALA A 117 -7.34 11.06 -7.58
C ALA A 117 -6.30 10.00 -7.97
N LEU A 118 -6.24 8.89 -7.21
CA LEU A 118 -5.36 7.75 -7.48
C LEU A 118 -5.89 6.82 -8.57
N GLY A 119 -7.16 6.93 -8.97
CA GLY A 119 -7.80 6.01 -9.92
C GLY A 119 -8.28 4.70 -9.29
N CYS A 120 -8.44 4.64 -7.97
CA CYS A 120 -9.01 3.49 -7.29
C CYS A 120 -10.49 3.30 -7.67
N LYS A 121 -10.89 2.06 -7.89
CA LYS A 121 -12.27 1.69 -8.23
C LYS A 121 -13.23 1.95 -7.06
N ARG A 122 -12.76 1.75 -5.83
CA ARG A 122 -13.54 1.91 -4.61
C ARG A 122 -12.61 2.05 -3.40
N HIS A 123 -13.13 2.69 -2.35
CA HIS A 123 -12.55 2.61 -1.00
C HIS A 123 -13.50 1.87 -0.04
N PHE A 124 -12.94 1.40 1.07
CA PHE A 124 -13.64 0.77 2.19
C PHE A 124 -13.20 1.46 3.47
N ASP A 125 -14.17 1.84 4.32
CA ASP A 125 -13.91 2.38 5.64
C ASP A 125 -14.26 1.33 6.71
N LEU A 126 -13.29 1.00 7.58
CA LEU A 126 -13.54 0.10 8.70
C LEU A 126 -14.11 0.84 9.91
N ASN A 127 -13.99 2.16 9.94
CA ASN A 127 -14.59 3.07 10.93
C ASN A 127 -14.19 2.82 12.39
N TYR A 128 -12.97 2.31 12.63
CA TYR A 128 -12.44 2.28 13.99
C TYR A 128 -12.12 3.70 14.46
N ARG A 129 -12.15 3.90 15.78
CA ARG A 129 -11.79 5.20 16.35
C ARG A 129 -10.29 5.42 16.26
N ASN A 130 -9.91 6.65 15.88
CA ASN A 130 -8.50 7.09 15.83
C ASN A 130 -7.86 7.01 17.22
N HIS A 131 -6.62 6.54 17.30
CA HIS A 131 -5.82 6.28 18.49
C HIS A 131 -6.46 5.25 19.46
N ARG A 132 -7.41 4.45 18.98
CA ARG A 132 -8.12 3.43 19.77
C ARG A 132 -8.09 2.03 19.16
N MET A 133 -7.31 1.82 18.10
CA MET A 133 -7.23 0.49 17.50
C MET A 133 -6.58 -0.54 18.44
N ALA A 134 -5.74 -0.11 19.40
CA ALA A 134 -5.21 -1.00 20.43
C ALA A 134 -6.27 -1.61 21.36
N ASP A 135 -7.44 -0.97 21.48
CA ASP A 135 -8.58 -1.48 22.25
C ASP A 135 -9.45 -2.47 21.45
N VAL A 136 -9.17 -2.65 20.16
CA VAL A 136 -9.91 -3.55 19.25
C VAL A 136 -9.20 -4.90 19.18
N SER A 137 -9.97 -5.97 19.07
CA SER A 137 -9.39 -7.29 18.82
C SER A 137 -8.62 -7.30 17.50
N LEU A 138 -7.33 -7.64 17.54
CA LEU A 138 -6.51 -7.83 16.34
C LEU A 138 -7.16 -8.84 15.38
N ASN A 139 -7.75 -9.92 15.91
CA ASN A 139 -8.41 -10.93 15.10
C ASN A 139 -9.65 -10.40 14.37
N GLU A 140 -10.38 -9.44 14.94
CA GLU A 140 -11.49 -8.78 14.25
C GLU A 140 -11.00 -7.96 13.06
N VAL A 141 -9.94 -7.18 13.23
CA VAL A 141 -9.35 -6.39 12.14
C VAL A 141 -8.83 -7.32 11.03
N ILE A 142 -8.13 -8.40 11.41
CA ILE A 142 -7.67 -9.44 10.48
C ILE A 142 -8.85 -10.03 9.70
N CYS A 143 -9.94 -10.42 10.37
CA CYS A 143 -11.13 -10.97 9.74
C CYS A 143 -11.71 -10.05 8.67
N ARG A 144 -11.85 -8.75 8.98
CA ARG A 144 -12.36 -7.75 8.03
C ARG A 144 -11.43 -7.56 6.83
N LEU A 145 -10.11 -7.55 7.06
CA LEU A 145 -9.14 -7.45 5.97
C LEU A 145 -9.14 -8.70 5.09
N ILE A 146 -9.21 -9.91 5.67
CA ILE A 146 -9.35 -11.16 4.91
C ILE A 146 -10.61 -11.14 4.05
N LEU A 147 -11.73 -10.67 4.61
CA LEU A 147 -12.98 -10.52 3.86
C LEU A 147 -12.77 -9.63 2.62
N ILE A 148 -12.13 -8.47 2.79
CA ILE A 148 -11.89 -7.54 1.67
C ILE A 148 -10.91 -8.14 0.67
N ILE A 149 -9.79 -8.73 1.10
CA ILE A 149 -8.81 -9.40 0.22
C ILE A 149 -9.49 -10.46 -0.65
N ARG A 150 -10.32 -11.31 -0.03
CA ARG A 150 -11.07 -12.36 -0.74
C ARG A 150 -12.14 -11.80 -1.66
N LEU A 151 -12.85 -10.75 -1.23
CA LEU A 151 -13.93 -10.10 -1.99
C LEU A 151 -13.40 -9.44 -3.26
N VAL A 152 -12.33 -8.66 -3.16
CA VAL A 152 -11.76 -7.95 -4.31
C VAL A 152 -10.75 -8.80 -5.09
N ARG A 153 -10.35 -9.96 -4.55
CA ARG A 153 -9.34 -10.85 -5.13
C ARG A 153 -7.95 -10.20 -5.22
N ALA A 154 -7.52 -9.51 -4.17
CA ALA A 154 -6.27 -8.76 -4.15
C ALA A 154 -5.04 -9.66 -4.44
N ASP A 155 -4.25 -9.27 -5.43
CA ASP A 155 -2.96 -9.89 -5.78
C ASP A 155 -1.80 -9.23 -5.06
N THR A 156 -1.89 -7.92 -4.88
CA THR A 156 -0.86 -7.07 -4.28
C THR A 156 -1.45 -6.24 -3.16
N VAL A 157 -0.73 -6.12 -2.05
CA VAL A 157 -1.12 -5.28 -0.92
C VAL A 157 -0.02 -4.26 -0.64
N ILE A 158 -0.43 -3.00 -0.40
CA ILE A 158 0.44 -1.91 0.07
C ILE A 158 -0.06 -1.48 1.45
N GLY A 159 0.82 -1.30 2.44
CA GLY A 159 0.44 -0.87 3.78
C GLY A 159 1.63 -0.57 4.68
N TRP A 160 1.34 -0.26 5.95
CA TRP A 160 2.37 -0.02 6.97
C TRP A 160 3.26 -1.24 7.19
N ASP A 161 4.55 -0.98 7.45
CA ASP A 161 5.52 -2.02 7.78
C ASP A 161 5.28 -2.55 9.21
N PRO A 162 5.00 -3.85 9.39
CA PRO A 162 4.79 -4.43 10.72
C PRO A 162 6.05 -4.42 11.60
N TRP A 163 7.22 -4.18 11.01
CA TRP A 163 8.53 -4.10 11.67
C TRP A 163 9.12 -2.68 11.63
N GLY A 164 8.24 -1.67 11.47
CA GLY A 164 8.65 -0.28 11.44
C GLY A 164 9.37 0.15 12.72
N HIS A 165 10.51 0.84 12.57
CA HIS A 165 11.25 1.43 13.66
C HIS A 165 10.69 2.82 13.99
N ASP A 166 10.74 3.21 15.25
CA ASP A 166 10.33 4.54 15.73
C ASP A 166 8.90 4.92 15.33
N GLU A 167 8.02 3.91 15.19
CA GLU A 167 6.61 4.12 14.90
C GLU A 167 5.82 4.25 16.20
N GLU A 168 5.54 5.48 16.58
CA GLU A 168 4.88 5.82 17.84
C GLU A 168 3.35 5.70 17.77
N ASN A 169 2.77 5.75 16.56
CA ASN A 169 1.32 5.70 16.41
C ASN A 169 0.80 4.26 16.59
N PRO A 170 -0.02 4.01 17.62
CA PRO A 170 -0.52 2.65 17.91
C PRO A 170 -1.42 2.10 16.79
N ASP A 171 -2.13 2.97 16.05
CA ASP A 171 -2.99 2.55 14.95
C ASP A 171 -2.18 2.03 13.77
N HIS A 172 -1.03 2.66 13.46
CA HIS A 172 -0.10 2.18 12.42
C HIS A 172 0.43 0.79 12.75
N SER A 173 0.88 0.59 13.99
CA SER A 173 1.40 -0.70 14.45
C SER A 173 0.32 -1.79 14.42
N MET A 174 -0.91 -1.46 14.79
CA MET A 174 -2.04 -2.39 14.80
C MET A 174 -2.44 -2.80 13.39
N ILE A 175 -2.65 -1.83 12.49
CA ILE A 175 -3.05 -2.12 11.12
C ILE A 175 -1.96 -2.85 10.35
N ALA A 176 -0.68 -2.54 10.59
CA ALA A 176 0.44 -3.22 9.96
C ALA A 176 0.46 -4.72 10.28
N ARG A 177 0.32 -5.08 11.56
CA ARG A 177 0.22 -6.48 12.00
C ARG A 177 -1.01 -7.18 11.45
N ALA A 178 -2.13 -6.49 11.41
CA ALA A 178 -3.37 -7.04 10.86
C ALA A 178 -3.23 -7.32 9.35
N VAL A 179 -2.62 -6.41 8.59
CA VAL A 179 -2.34 -6.58 7.16
C VAL A 179 -1.41 -7.76 6.90
N GLU A 180 -0.30 -7.86 7.63
CA GLU A 180 0.65 -8.97 7.49
C GLU A 180 -0.04 -10.32 7.70
N ALA A 181 -0.77 -10.46 8.81
CA ALA A 181 -1.50 -11.68 9.14
C ALA A 181 -2.62 -11.97 8.11
N ALA A 182 -3.38 -10.96 7.71
CA ALA A 182 -4.45 -11.11 6.73
C ALA A 182 -3.94 -11.57 5.37
N CYS A 183 -2.80 -11.05 4.91
CA CYS A 183 -2.16 -11.47 3.66
C CYS A 183 -1.80 -12.97 3.69
N TRP A 184 -1.30 -13.46 4.84
CA TRP A 184 -0.94 -14.87 5.00
C TRP A 184 -2.17 -15.77 5.14
N MET A 185 -3.19 -15.35 5.91
CA MET A 185 -4.37 -16.15 6.22
C MET A 185 -5.39 -16.18 5.07
N ALA A 186 -5.48 -15.15 4.23
CA ALA A 186 -6.50 -15.04 3.20
C ALA A 186 -6.45 -16.20 2.16
N GLY A 187 -5.27 -16.76 1.92
CA GLY A 187 -5.06 -17.93 1.04
C GLY A 187 -5.41 -19.26 1.67
N ARG A 188 -5.62 -19.33 2.98
CA ARG A 188 -5.78 -20.59 3.72
C ARG A 188 -7.24 -21.04 3.73
N ALA A 189 -7.46 -22.33 3.49
CA ALA A 189 -8.81 -22.90 3.36
C ALA A 189 -9.54 -23.12 4.70
N HIS A 190 -8.85 -22.98 5.83
CA HIS A 190 -9.43 -23.24 7.15
C HIS A 190 -9.60 -21.97 8.00
N ASP A 191 -9.08 -20.84 7.54
CA ASP A 191 -9.22 -19.59 8.25
C ASP A 191 -10.52 -18.89 7.82
N TYR A 192 -11.36 -18.53 8.78
CA TYR A 192 -12.65 -17.87 8.59
C TYR A 192 -13.57 -18.60 7.59
N PRO A 193 -13.94 -19.88 7.89
CA PRO A 193 -14.74 -20.73 6.98
C PRO A 193 -16.14 -20.18 6.71
N GLU A 194 -16.69 -19.34 7.59
CA GLU A 194 -17.96 -18.63 7.40
C GLU A 194 -17.95 -17.72 6.17
N GLN A 195 -16.79 -17.21 5.76
CA GLN A 195 -16.65 -16.41 4.55
C GLN A 195 -16.80 -17.26 3.28
N PHE A 196 -16.45 -18.55 3.34
CA PHE A 196 -16.67 -19.48 2.24
C PHE A 196 -18.15 -19.86 2.12
N ALA A 197 -18.87 -19.99 3.24
CA ALA A 197 -20.31 -20.17 3.24
C ALA A 197 -21.03 -18.95 2.61
N ALA A 198 -20.46 -17.76 2.69
CA ALA A 198 -20.92 -16.56 2.00
C ALA A 198 -20.50 -16.49 0.51
N GLY A 199 -19.88 -17.54 -0.05
CA GLY A 199 -19.49 -17.64 -1.46
C GLY A 199 -18.12 -17.12 -1.81
N LEU A 200 -17.32 -16.65 -0.84
CA LEU A 200 -15.93 -16.25 -1.09
C LEU A 200 -15.02 -17.47 -1.29
N LYS A 201 -13.85 -17.23 -1.84
CA LYS A 201 -12.83 -18.27 -2.07
C LYS A 201 -11.51 -17.82 -1.49
N PRO A 202 -10.63 -18.75 -1.07
CA PRO A 202 -9.27 -18.42 -0.68
C PRO A 202 -8.58 -17.56 -1.73
N LYS A 203 -7.78 -16.60 -1.29
CA LYS A 203 -6.99 -15.73 -2.16
C LYS A 203 -5.62 -15.47 -1.55
N GLU A 204 -4.61 -16.02 -2.18
CA GLU A 204 -3.22 -15.75 -1.83
C GLU A 204 -2.81 -14.36 -2.33
N VAL A 205 -2.22 -13.56 -1.45
CA VAL A 205 -1.58 -12.29 -1.80
C VAL A 205 -0.17 -12.57 -2.29
N GLN A 206 0.11 -12.12 -3.51
CA GLN A 206 1.38 -12.40 -4.19
C GLN A 206 2.48 -11.44 -3.72
N ASP A 207 2.23 -10.15 -3.83
CA ASP A 207 3.21 -9.10 -3.60
C ASP A 207 2.80 -8.19 -2.44
N LYS A 208 3.76 -7.81 -1.60
CA LYS A 208 3.54 -6.91 -0.48
C LYS A 208 4.55 -5.77 -0.52
N TYR A 209 4.04 -4.53 -0.50
CA TYR A 209 4.83 -3.30 -0.38
C TYR A 209 4.56 -2.69 0.99
N TYR A 210 5.51 -2.77 1.88
CA TYR A 210 5.38 -2.16 3.21
C TYR A 210 6.07 -0.80 3.25
N PHE A 211 5.38 0.24 3.71
CA PHE A 211 5.96 1.58 3.90
C PHE A 211 7.19 1.46 4.77
N ALA A 212 8.35 1.86 4.25
CA ALA A 212 9.61 1.60 4.90
C ALA A 212 9.87 2.58 6.06
N ARG A 213 9.72 2.08 7.26
CA ARG A 213 10.23 2.67 8.49
C ARG A 213 11.37 1.86 9.09
N ARG A 214 11.84 0.84 8.40
CA ARG A 214 13.02 0.06 8.79
C ARG A 214 14.23 0.46 7.95
N PRO A 215 15.46 0.24 8.45
CA PRO A 215 16.69 0.56 7.69
C PRO A 215 16.82 -0.22 6.37
N GLU A 216 16.25 -1.45 6.33
CA GLU A 216 16.37 -2.35 5.17
C GLU A 216 15.29 -2.00 4.12
N ILE A 217 15.60 -1.03 3.29
CA ILE A 217 14.83 -0.73 2.07
C ILE A 217 15.22 -1.76 1.01
N THR A 218 14.23 -2.48 0.47
CA THR A 218 14.46 -3.50 -0.55
C THR A 218 13.93 -3.10 -1.92
N ARG A 219 13.04 -2.10 -1.97
CA ARG A 219 12.43 -1.59 -3.20
C ARG A 219 12.38 -0.07 -3.18
N VAL A 220 12.82 0.53 -4.26
CA VAL A 220 12.64 1.94 -4.60
C VAL A 220 11.74 2.00 -5.83
N VAL A 221 10.65 2.72 -5.78
CA VAL A 221 9.73 2.87 -6.91
C VAL A 221 9.88 4.26 -7.50
N ASP A 222 10.22 4.31 -8.80
CA ASP A 222 10.22 5.55 -9.57
C ASP A 222 8.78 6.01 -9.81
N ILE A 223 8.42 7.13 -9.21
CA ILE A 223 7.09 7.73 -9.30
C ILE A 223 7.09 9.06 -10.06
N SER A 224 8.15 9.36 -10.78
CA SER A 224 8.34 10.65 -11.45
C SER A 224 7.18 10.98 -12.40
N ALA A 225 6.69 9.97 -13.14
CA ALA A 225 5.54 10.12 -14.03
C ALA A 225 4.19 10.28 -13.30
N GLN A 226 4.09 9.90 -12.03
CA GLN A 226 2.86 9.95 -11.21
C GLN A 226 2.88 11.05 -10.17
N VAL A 227 3.89 11.92 -10.17
CA VAL A 227 4.03 12.99 -9.17
C VAL A 227 2.79 13.89 -9.12
N ASP A 228 2.16 14.20 -10.26
CA ASP A 228 0.96 15.03 -10.29
C ASP A 228 -0.25 14.34 -9.64
N LYS A 229 -0.42 13.03 -9.82
CA LYS A 229 -1.46 12.26 -9.11
C LYS A 229 -1.20 12.22 -7.60
N LYS A 230 0.06 12.08 -7.19
CA LYS A 230 0.44 12.15 -5.77
C LYS A 230 0.16 13.54 -5.20
N VAL A 231 0.43 14.61 -5.94
CA VAL A 231 0.05 15.98 -5.56
C VAL A 231 -1.46 16.12 -5.41
N ASP A 232 -2.24 15.60 -6.36
CA ASP A 232 -3.70 15.66 -6.29
C ASP A 232 -4.28 14.88 -5.11
N ALA A 233 -3.73 13.71 -4.80
CA ALA A 233 -4.10 12.93 -3.61
C ALA A 233 -3.81 13.68 -2.31
N ASN A 234 -2.63 14.30 -2.18
CA ASN A 234 -2.29 15.12 -1.02
C ASN A 234 -3.13 16.39 -0.91
N ARG A 235 -3.50 17.00 -2.05
CA ARG A 235 -4.39 18.17 -2.08
C ARG A 235 -5.82 17.81 -1.68
N ALA A 236 -6.28 16.62 -2.06
CA ALA A 236 -7.61 16.13 -1.70
C ALA A 236 -7.77 15.92 -0.19
N ASN A 237 -6.69 15.58 0.52
CA ASN A 237 -6.71 15.37 1.96
C ASN A 237 -6.64 16.70 2.72
N GLN A 238 -7.81 17.32 2.92
CA GLN A 238 -7.96 18.66 3.49
C GLN A 238 -8.15 18.66 5.00
N ALA A 239 -8.82 17.64 5.52
CA ALA A 239 -9.17 17.56 6.94
C ALA A 239 -7.96 17.18 7.81
N LYS A 240 -7.00 16.39 7.30
CA LYS A 240 -5.91 15.86 8.09
C LYS A 240 -4.51 16.04 7.49
N GLY A 241 -4.32 15.87 6.22
CA GLY A 241 -2.99 15.79 5.60
C GLY A 241 -2.19 17.11 5.66
N PRO A 242 -0.85 17.04 5.56
CA PRO A 242 0.03 18.20 5.55
C PRO A 242 0.00 18.95 4.20
N GLY A 243 -0.78 18.48 3.23
CA GLY A 243 -0.98 19.11 1.93
C GLY A 243 -2.22 20.00 1.92
N GLY A 244 -3.34 19.48 1.50
CA GLY A 244 -4.64 20.16 1.48
C GLY A 244 -4.56 21.56 0.87
N HIS A 245 -4.98 22.55 1.65
CA HIS A 245 -4.99 23.97 1.31
C HIS A 245 -3.87 24.78 1.99
N LEU A 246 -2.76 24.18 2.39
CA LEU A 246 -1.70 24.90 3.10
C LEU A 246 -1.01 25.93 2.21
N GLY A 247 -0.89 25.68 0.91
CA GLY A 247 -0.29 26.65 -0.03
C GLY A 247 -1.10 27.93 -0.15
N SER A 248 -2.41 27.83 -0.36
CA SER A 248 -3.33 28.97 -0.44
C SER A 248 -3.43 29.71 0.89
N ARG A 249 -3.45 29.00 2.02
CA ARG A 249 -3.40 29.61 3.36
C ARG A 249 -2.11 30.38 3.60
N LEU A 250 -0.95 29.82 3.23
CA LEU A 250 0.33 30.52 3.33
C LEU A 250 0.32 31.77 2.45
N ARG A 251 -0.17 31.66 1.19
CA ARG A 251 -0.29 32.79 0.28
C ARG A 251 -1.14 33.93 0.89
N ALA A 252 -2.31 33.59 1.43
CA ALA A 252 -3.19 34.56 2.09
C ALA A 252 -2.56 35.19 3.34
N SER A 253 -1.84 34.39 4.14
CA SER A 253 -1.12 34.89 5.32
C SER A 253 0.00 35.88 4.97
N LEU A 254 0.76 35.58 3.92
CA LEU A 254 1.82 36.48 3.42
C LEU A 254 1.24 37.79 2.88
N ALA A 255 0.13 37.72 2.13
CA ALA A 255 -0.55 38.91 1.60
C ALA A 255 -0.98 39.90 2.71
N LYS A 256 -1.49 39.37 3.85
CA LYS A 256 -1.81 40.22 5.04
C LYS A 256 -0.59 40.96 5.62
N ARG A 257 0.61 40.51 5.31
CA ARG A 257 1.90 41.11 5.74
C ARG A 257 2.58 41.89 4.62
N ASN A 258 1.89 42.17 3.51
CA ASN A 258 2.45 42.77 2.29
C ASN A 258 3.65 41.99 1.72
N LEU A 259 3.66 40.64 1.85
CA LEU A 259 4.67 39.75 1.34
C LEU A 259 4.09 38.81 0.29
N ARG A 260 4.93 38.31 -0.61
CA ARG A 260 4.60 37.25 -1.53
C ARG A 260 5.75 36.26 -1.63
N LEU A 261 5.41 34.99 -1.84
CA LEU A 261 6.36 33.95 -2.20
C LEU A 261 6.10 33.57 -3.67
N PRO A 262 7.01 33.86 -4.62
CA PRO A 262 6.79 33.63 -6.06
C PRO A 262 6.40 32.20 -6.38
N LEU A 263 6.95 31.22 -5.64
CA LEU A 263 6.61 29.80 -5.76
C LEU A 263 5.10 29.51 -5.70
N LEU A 264 4.35 30.26 -4.88
CA LEU A 264 2.93 30.02 -4.67
C LEU A 264 2.03 30.54 -5.82
N GLY A 265 2.62 31.21 -6.80
CA GLY A 265 1.84 31.71 -7.95
C GLY A 265 0.82 32.78 -7.60
N SER A 266 -0.20 32.94 -8.45
CA SER A 266 -1.22 33.99 -8.33
C SER A 266 -2.60 33.49 -7.87
N ASP A 267 -2.85 32.19 -7.91
CA ASP A 267 -4.11 31.57 -7.52
C ASP A 267 -3.95 30.46 -6.50
N ASP A 268 -5.05 30.06 -5.85
CA ASP A 268 -5.04 29.10 -4.75
C ASP A 268 -4.69 27.68 -5.20
N ALA A 269 -5.18 27.28 -6.38
CA ALA A 269 -4.91 25.91 -6.87
C ALA A 269 -3.42 25.73 -7.19
N THR A 270 -2.80 26.71 -7.82
CA THR A 270 -1.35 26.76 -8.09
C THR A 270 -0.56 26.79 -6.78
N ALA A 271 -1.00 27.60 -5.82
CA ALA A 271 -0.35 27.71 -4.51
C ALA A 271 -0.34 26.36 -3.77
N ASP A 272 -1.47 25.67 -3.72
CA ASP A 272 -1.58 24.37 -3.05
C ASP A 272 -0.71 23.31 -3.74
N ARG A 273 -0.75 23.19 -5.06
CA ARG A 273 0.07 22.25 -5.81
C ARG A 273 1.57 22.49 -5.63
N ASN A 274 2.00 23.73 -5.75
CA ASN A 274 3.42 24.07 -5.63
C ASN A 274 3.92 23.91 -4.19
N TYR A 275 3.07 24.20 -3.19
CA TYR A 275 3.37 23.94 -1.79
C TYR A 275 3.61 22.45 -1.55
N ILE A 276 2.73 21.60 -2.07
CA ILE A 276 2.84 20.16 -1.93
C ILE A 276 4.12 19.66 -2.60
N LYS A 277 4.40 20.05 -3.84
CA LYS A 277 5.61 19.63 -4.57
C LYS A 277 6.89 20.02 -3.85
N GLU A 278 6.95 21.25 -3.32
CA GLU A 278 8.18 21.78 -2.73
C GLU A 278 8.41 21.30 -1.29
N PHE A 279 7.34 21.26 -0.48
CA PHE A 279 7.49 21.02 0.96
C PHE A 279 7.04 19.64 1.40
N VAL A 280 5.92 19.13 0.86
CA VAL A 280 5.40 17.82 1.26
C VAL A 280 6.14 16.67 0.56
N LEU A 281 6.46 16.84 -0.74
CA LEU A 281 7.16 15.80 -1.52
C LEU A 281 8.68 15.98 -1.55
N ARG A 282 9.23 16.80 -0.67
CA ARG A 282 10.67 17.06 -0.60
C ARG A 282 11.46 15.77 -0.38
N GLU A 283 11.06 14.95 0.57
CA GLU A 283 11.73 13.67 0.84
C GLU A 283 11.65 12.72 -0.37
N ASN A 284 10.53 12.67 -1.07
CA ASN A 284 10.40 11.85 -2.28
C ASN A 284 11.37 12.31 -3.38
N ARG A 285 11.61 13.62 -3.51
CA ARG A 285 12.59 14.17 -4.45
C ARG A 285 14.02 13.87 -4.02
N GLU A 286 14.33 14.01 -2.74
CA GLU A 286 15.66 13.68 -2.19
C GLU A 286 15.98 12.18 -2.36
N LEU A 287 15.00 11.30 -2.09
CA LEU A 287 15.10 9.87 -2.37
C LEU A 287 15.27 9.59 -3.87
N GLY A 288 14.49 10.25 -4.71
CA GLY A 288 14.60 10.14 -6.16
C GLY A 288 16.01 10.44 -6.63
N ASN A 289 16.55 11.59 -6.24
CA ASN A 289 17.92 12.01 -6.59
C ASN A 289 18.97 10.99 -6.14
N LYS A 290 18.81 10.41 -4.95
CA LYS A 290 19.72 9.37 -4.44
C LYS A 290 19.78 8.14 -5.34
N TYR A 291 18.67 7.77 -5.97
CA TYR A 291 18.55 6.57 -6.79
C TYR A 291 18.45 6.85 -8.31
N GLY A 292 18.80 8.06 -8.73
CA GLY A 292 18.88 8.44 -10.15
C GLY A 292 17.53 8.53 -10.87
N VAL A 293 16.49 9.00 -10.15
CA VAL A 293 15.16 9.36 -10.67
C VAL A 293 14.72 10.72 -10.07
N GLU A 294 13.65 11.32 -10.59
CA GLU A 294 13.20 12.64 -10.08
C GLU A 294 12.47 12.53 -8.75
N TYR A 295 11.55 11.59 -8.62
CA TYR A 295 10.81 11.30 -7.39
C TYR A 295 10.76 9.79 -7.14
N ALA A 296 10.91 9.39 -5.87
CA ALA A 296 10.81 7.99 -5.47
C ALA A 296 9.99 7.79 -4.19
N GLU A 297 9.43 6.60 -4.09
CA GLU A 297 8.90 6.02 -2.85
C GLU A 297 9.68 4.76 -2.51
N VAL A 298 9.76 4.43 -1.22
CA VAL A 298 10.60 3.33 -0.74
C VAL A 298 9.78 2.35 0.10
N PHE A 299 10.11 1.05 -0.05
CA PHE A 299 9.37 -0.03 0.59
C PHE A 299 10.30 -1.15 1.06
N HIS A 300 9.84 -1.86 2.10
CA HIS A 300 10.23 -3.23 2.30
C HIS A 300 9.28 -4.10 1.45
N TYR A 301 9.80 -4.64 0.36
CA TYR A 301 9.01 -5.43 -0.59
C TYR A 301 9.22 -6.93 -0.37
N ILE A 302 8.12 -7.68 -0.35
CA ILE A 302 8.12 -9.14 -0.27
C ILE A 302 7.44 -9.68 -1.55
N PRO A 303 8.21 -10.34 -2.44
CA PRO A 303 7.67 -10.89 -3.68
C PRO A 303 6.83 -12.15 -3.46
N ALA A 304 6.08 -12.51 -4.49
CA ALA A 304 5.40 -13.80 -4.58
C ALA A 304 6.36 -14.97 -4.31
N GLY A 305 5.90 -15.97 -3.59
CA GLY A 305 6.68 -17.19 -3.31
C GLY A 305 7.73 -17.06 -2.20
N ALA A 306 7.94 -15.87 -1.64
CA ALA A 306 8.87 -15.71 -0.51
C ALA A 306 8.38 -16.41 0.79
N ALA A 307 7.08 -16.70 0.88
CA ALA A 307 6.46 -17.29 2.08
C ALA A 307 5.77 -18.66 1.84
N GLY A 308 5.83 -19.24 0.66
CA GLY A 308 5.05 -20.44 0.37
C GLY A 308 5.36 -21.14 -0.95
N ALA A 309 6.64 -21.37 -1.25
CA ALA A 309 6.94 -22.33 -2.30
C ALA A 309 6.42 -23.71 -1.86
N ASP A 310 5.64 -24.39 -2.70
CA ASP A 310 5.12 -25.75 -2.46
C ASP A 310 6.24 -26.76 -2.16
N MET A 311 7.49 -26.38 -2.44
CA MET A 311 8.70 -27.17 -2.20
C MET A 311 9.86 -26.24 -1.79
N ASP A 312 10.53 -26.58 -0.69
CA ASP A 312 11.79 -25.91 -0.29
C ASP A 312 12.72 -25.81 -1.51
N PRO A 313 13.25 -24.61 -1.85
CA PRO A 313 14.15 -24.44 -2.99
C PRO A 313 15.33 -25.41 -3.01
N ARG A 314 15.85 -25.80 -1.84
CA ARG A 314 16.92 -26.81 -1.70
C ARG A 314 16.44 -28.20 -2.13
N VAL A 315 15.19 -28.54 -1.78
CA VAL A 315 14.56 -29.80 -2.20
C VAL A 315 14.32 -29.78 -3.71
N ALA A 316 13.80 -28.67 -4.24
CA ALA A 316 13.59 -28.50 -5.69
C ALA A 316 14.90 -28.64 -6.48
N ALA A 317 15.97 -28.00 -6.02
CA ALA A 317 17.30 -28.12 -6.62
C ALA A 317 17.81 -29.57 -6.58
N TYR A 318 17.69 -30.24 -5.44
CA TYR A 318 18.11 -31.62 -5.27
C TYR A 318 17.32 -32.58 -6.16
N VAL A 319 15.98 -32.40 -6.23
CA VAL A 319 15.11 -33.21 -7.11
C VAL A 319 15.50 -33.02 -8.58
N LYS A 320 15.76 -31.78 -9.01
CA LYS A 320 16.18 -31.49 -10.38
C LYS A 320 17.50 -32.19 -10.75
N GLU A 321 18.41 -32.32 -9.81
CA GLU A 321 19.74 -32.93 -10.04
C GLU A 321 19.73 -34.45 -9.96
N HIS A 322 18.87 -35.04 -9.09
CA HIS A 322 18.98 -36.45 -8.71
C HIS A 322 17.75 -37.29 -9.09
N ALA A 323 16.63 -36.68 -9.52
CA ALA A 323 15.46 -37.46 -9.88
C ALA A 323 15.70 -38.28 -11.17
N VAL A 324 15.32 -39.55 -11.14
CA VAL A 324 15.36 -40.44 -12.29
C VAL A 324 13.95 -40.90 -12.65
N PRO A 325 13.67 -41.25 -13.92
CA PRO A 325 12.37 -41.75 -14.34
C PRO A 325 12.00 -43.03 -13.59
N LEU A 326 10.73 -43.15 -13.25
CA LEU A 326 10.16 -44.42 -12.76
C LEU A 326 10.25 -45.46 -13.90
N LYS A 327 10.82 -46.63 -13.60
CA LYS A 327 10.84 -47.78 -14.53
C LYS A 327 9.48 -48.40 -14.62
#